data_84c4a296291580ae30218117ebd94e9c
#
_entry.id   84c4a296291580ae30218117ebd94e9c
#
_cell.length_a   1.000
_cell.length_b   1.000
_cell.length_c   1.000
_cell.angle_alpha   90.00
_cell.angle_beta   90.00
_cell.angle_gamma   90.00
#
_symmetry.space_group_name_H-M   'P 1'
#
loop_
_entity.id
_entity.type
_entity.pdbx_description
1 polymer ?
#
loop_
_entity_poly.entity_id
_entity_poly.type
_entity_poly.pdbx_seq_one_letter_code
_entity_poly.pdbx_strand_id
1 'polypeptide(L)'
;MPRFTALALLLALLLSLTACGQAPAAPPAAEDPAPPAQEETPEAPEIEPEPEPVPYEILDPTVMPEGGSRDGAAYAPWDGIVEHLFFHPVVAYPELAFDGDAQADGIDDYMVTAGEFTKILQSVYDNGYVLVDIGDVWREDTGEDGQPRMVRNTLYLPEGKKPVVFSYDDTNYYPYMLENGFTYKLIIGDDGKIASWGKDPQGNEVVSRDLDAIPMLDKFVEEHPDFSPFGAKASLSLTGYCGILGYRTQTEKEDQSAEHEENRQREREAVKPIIEELKRTGWTFGSHTWGHINLAKKPLETVKADTEKWIDEVGSLVGRTPILYYPHGARPDGDDVQQTGPIFQYLHDQGFRVFASVGISSYSKIKSDISAVICDRLHPDGTTLRGSEEVLSWYEQFYDAREIIDLETRPKREVRWQ
;
A
#
# COMPACT_ATOMS: atom_id res chain seq x y z
N MET A 1 27.05 26.56 14.97
CA MET A 1 26.02 25.86 14.23
C MET A 1 26.38 24.39 14.23
N PRO A 2 25.75 23.55 15.01
CA PRO A 2 26.02 22.10 14.98
C PRO A 2 25.32 21.50 13.77
N ARG A 3 26.07 20.72 13.02
CA ARG A 3 25.57 19.88 11.93
C ARG A 3 24.85 18.67 12.57
N PHE A 4 23.53 18.60 12.39
CA PHE A 4 22.78 17.41 12.70
C PHE A 4 23.07 16.34 11.62
N THR A 5 23.85 15.34 12.01
CA THR A 5 23.93 14.09 11.29
C THR A 5 22.62 13.35 11.51
N ALA A 6 21.80 13.23 10.47
CA ALA A 6 20.68 12.30 10.46
C ALA A 6 21.23 10.90 10.78
N LEU A 7 20.78 10.35 11.90
CA LEU A 7 21.11 8.99 12.33
C LEU A 7 20.30 8.05 11.42
N ALA A 8 20.93 7.65 10.31
CA ALA A 8 20.43 6.52 9.52
C ALA A 8 20.58 5.27 10.39
N LEU A 9 19.51 4.86 11.05
CA LEU A 9 19.45 3.54 11.68
C LEU A 9 19.43 2.50 10.57
N LEU A 10 20.63 1.96 10.29
CA LEU A 10 20.82 0.82 9.42
C LEU A 10 20.41 -0.42 10.23
N LEU A 11 19.20 -0.92 10.00
CA LEU A 11 18.92 -2.32 10.29
C LEU A 11 19.25 -3.10 9.01
N ALA A 12 20.43 -3.70 8.99
CA ALA A 12 20.74 -4.75 8.03
C ALA A 12 19.92 -5.98 8.42
N LEU A 13 18.72 -6.12 7.84
CA LEU A 13 18.03 -7.39 7.84
C LEU A 13 18.88 -8.32 6.96
N LEU A 14 19.79 -9.07 7.57
CA LEU A 14 20.39 -10.25 6.95
C LEU A 14 19.30 -11.32 6.90
N LEU A 15 18.42 -11.19 5.91
CA LEU A 15 17.58 -12.30 5.49
C LEU A 15 18.50 -13.34 4.86
N SER A 16 18.75 -14.39 5.61
CA SER A 16 19.20 -15.64 5.04
C SER A 16 18.17 -16.08 4.01
N LEU A 17 18.56 -16.10 2.75
CA LEU A 17 17.85 -16.75 1.66
C LEU A 17 17.73 -18.25 1.98
N THR A 18 16.62 -18.66 2.54
CA THR A 18 16.27 -20.08 2.62
C THR A 18 14.83 -20.25 2.16
N ALA A 19 14.73 -20.79 0.98
CA ALA A 19 13.67 -21.60 0.39
C ALA A 19 12.21 -21.27 0.77
N CYS A 20 11.44 -20.86 -0.23
CA CYS A 20 10.00 -21.08 -0.27
C CYS A 20 9.71 -22.58 -0.06
N GLY A 21 9.24 -22.94 1.13
CA GLY A 21 8.85 -24.32 1.44
C GLY A 21 7.58 -24.69 0.68
N GLN A 22 7.54 -25.92 0.17
CA GLN A 22 6.42 -26.51 -0.53
C GLN A 22 5.17 -26.58 0.37
N ALA A 23 4.01 -26.23 -0.19
CA ALA A 23 2.71 -26.53 0.39
C ALA A 23 2.49 -28.06 0.50
N PRO A 24 1.82 -28.56 1.54
CA PRO A 24 1.54 -29.98 1.68
C PRO A 24 0.55 -30.45 0.61
N ALA A 25 0.82 -31.65 0.05
CA ALA A 25 -0.01 -32.31 -0.95
C ALA A 25 -1.37 -32.69 -0.37
N ALA A 26 -2.43 -32.57 -1.19
CA ALA A 26 -3.78 -33.00 -0.88
C ALA A 26 -3.89 -34.51 -0.69
N PRO A 27 -4.80 -35.01 0.19
CA PRO A 27 -5.02 -36.44 0.37
C PRO A 27 -5.76 -37.08 -0.81
N PRO A 28 -5.59 -38.40 -1.07
CA PRO A 28 -6.18 -39.07 -2.21
C PRO A 28 -7.70 -39.24 -2.11
N ALA A 29 -8.36 -39.13 -3.25
CA ALA A 29 -9.79 -39.25 -3.42
C ALA A 29 -10.32 -40.63 -2.98
N ALA A 30 -11.44 -40.62 -2.26
CA ALA A 30 -12.19 -41.83 -1.91
C ALA A 30 -13.17 -42.20 -3.03
N GLU A 31 -13.36 -43.53 -3.24
CA GLU A 31 -14.23 -44.12 -4.25
C GLU A 31 -15.71 -43.84 -4.00
N ASP A 32 -16.45 -43.60 -5.10
CA ASP A 32 -17.89 -43.32 -5.11
C ASP A 32 -18.74 -44.54 -4.70
N PRO A 33 -19.76 -44.36 -3.84
CA PRO A 33 -20.87 -45.30 -3.72
C PRO A 33 -22.04 -44.94 -4.67
N ALA A 34 -22.72 -45.97 -5.15
CA ALA A 34 -23.81 -45.95 -6.11
C ALA A 34 -25.03 -45.10 -5.69
N PRO A 35 -25.84 -44.58 -6.65
CA PRO A 35 -26.87 -43.58 -6.39
C PRO A 35 -28.12 -44.16 -5.72
N PRO A 36 -28.71 -43.45 -4.74
CA PRO A 36 -30.06 -43.75 -4.24
C PRO A 36 -31.16 -43.07 -5.08
N ALA A 37 -32.36 -43.61 -4.95
CA ALA A 37 -33.56 -43.27 -5.70
C ALA A 37 -34.00 -41.79 -5.56
N GLN A 38 -34.62 -41.28 -6.64
CA GLN A 38 -35.17 -39.94 -6.74
C GLN A 38 -36.29 -39.70 -5.73
N GLU A 39 -36.06 -38.79 -4.78
CA GLU A 39 -37.13 -38.09 -4.04
C GLU A 39 -37.41 -36.74 -4.72
N GLU A 40 -38.70 -36.41 -4.85
CA GLU A 40 -39.16 -35.17 -5.43
C GLU A 40 -38.61 -33.96 -4.66
N THR A 41 -37.84 -33.11 -5.35
CA THR A 41 -37.27 -31.88 -4.81
C THR A 41 -38.38 -30.82 -4.62
N PRO A 42 -38.51 -30.21 -3.45
CA PRO A 42 -39.35 -29.04 -3.28
C PRO A 42 -38.82 -27.89 -4.15
N GLU A 43 -39.71 -27.18 -4.80
CA GLU A 43 -39.41 -25.96 -5.58
C GLU A 43 -38.61 -24.98 -4.71
N ALA A 44 -37.41 -24.64 -5.15
CA ALA A 44 -36.55 -23.67 -4.48
C ALA A 44 -37.28 -22.30 -4.44
N PRO A 45 -37.18 -21.56 -3.33
CA PRO A 45 -37.76 -20.21 -3.28
C PRO A 45 -37.10 -19.35 -4.37
N GLU A 46 -37.94 -18.58 -5.08
CA GLU A 46 -37.53 -17.61 -6.09
C GLU A 46 -36.64 -16.56 -5.38
N ILE A 47 -35.35 -16.62 -5.64
CA ILE A 47 -34.39 -15.64 -5.13
C ILE A 47 -34.65 -14.35 -5.93
N GLU A 48 -35.18 -13.32 -5.26
CA GLU A 48 -35.22 -11.98 -5.86
C GLU A 48 -33.80 -11.62 -6.32
N PRO A 49 -33.63 -11.10 -7.55
CA PRO A 49 -32.32 -10.69 -8.04
C PRO A 49 -31.74 -9.66 -7.06
N GLU A 50 -30.54 -9.90 -6.57
CA GLU A 50 -29.80 -8.88 -5.82
C GLU A 50 -29.78 -7.57 -6.61
N PRO A 51 -30.02 -6.42 -5.97
CA PRO A 51 -29.96 -5.13 -6.64
C PRO A 51 -28.58 -4.99 -7.30
N GLU A 52 -28.57 -4.57 -8.57
CA GLU A 52 -27.31 -4.32 -9.26
C GLU A 52 -26.43 -3.40 -8.42
N PRO A 53 -25.14 -3.73 -8.23
CA PRO A 53 -24.26 -2.91 -7.42
C PRO A 53 -24.22 -1.48 -7.98
N VAL A 54 -24.45 -0.50 -7.11
CA VAL A 54 -24.32 0.91 -7.50
C VAL A 54 -22.90 1.11 -8.02
N PRO A 55 -22.73 1.68 -9.24
CA PRO A 55 -21.40 1.90 -9.78
C PRO A 55 -20.54 2.73 -8.82
N TYR A 56 -19.35 2.25 -8.49
CA TYR A 56 -18.39 3.04 -7.74
C TYR A 56 -17.89 4.17 -8.65
N GLU A 57 -18.07 5.42 -8.23
CA GLU A 57 -17.74 6.58 -9.02
C GLU A 57 -16.37 7.13 -8.62
N ILE A 58 -15.47 7.24 -9.60
CA ILE A 58 -14.18 7.93 -9.43
C ILE A 58 -14.31 9.28 -10.13
N LEU A 59 -14.12 10.35 -9.35
CA LEU A 59 -14.27 11.72 -9.80
C LEU A 59 -12.89 12.40 -9.88
N ASP A 60 -12.78 13.33 -10.83
CA ASP A 60 -11.56 14.12 -11.02
C ASP A 60 -11.56 15.32 -10.05
N PRO A 61 -10.68 15.35 -9.04
CA PRO A 61 -10.58 16.46 -8.09
C PRO A 61 -9.98 17.74 -8.72
N THR A 62 -9.46 17.66 -9.94
CA THR A 62 -8.90 18.82 -10.66
C THR A 62 -9.96 19.61 -11.42
N VAL A 63 -11.20 19.12 -11.43
CA VAL A 63 -12.34 19.76 -12.10
C VAL A 63 -13.30 20.32 -11.05
N MET A 64 -13.53 21.64 -11.10
CA MET A 64 -14.53 22.27 -10.23
C MET A 64 -15.93 21.70 -10.55
N PRO A 65 -16.70 21.23 -9.55
CA PRO A 65 -18.06 20.81 -9.77
C PRO A 65 -18.94 21.90 -10.40
N GLU A 66 -19.91 21.52 -11.23
CA GLU A 66 -20.83 22.46 -11.86
C GLU A 66 -21.58 23.27 -10.79
N GLY A 67 -21.61 24.59 -10.96
CA GLY A 67 -22.20 25.49 -9.95
C GLY A 67 -21.38 25.65 -8.65
N GLY A 68 -20.13 25.09 -8.60
CA GLY A 68 -19.24 25.23 -7.46
C GLY A 68 -19.63 24.38 -6.25
N SER A 69 -20.53 23.42 -6.41
CA SER A 69 -20.96 22.55 -5.30
C SER A 69 -21.32 21.14 -5.77
N ARG A 70 -21.20 20.15 -4.89
CA ARG A 70 -21.60 18.76 -5.09
C ARG A 70 -22.13 18.20 -3.75
N ASP A 71 -23.22 17.44 -3.79
CA ASP A 71 -23.86 16.80 -2.62
C ASP A 71 -24.13 17.76 -1.45
N GLY A 72 -24.43 19.03 -1.79
CA GLY A 72 -24.72 20.09 -0.79
C GLY A 72 -23.48 20.74 -0.19
N ALA A 73 -22.27 20.30 -0.50
CA ALA A 73 -21.01 20.92 -0.10
C ALA A 73 -20.51 21.90 -1.16
N ALA A 74 -20.10 23.10 -0.76
CA ALA A 74 -19.35 24.01 -1.61
C ALA A 74 -17.92 23.51 -1.82
N TYR A 75 -17.33 23.78 -2.97
CA TYR A 75 -15.97 23.41 -3.31
C TYR A 75 -15.09 24.65 -3.52
N ALA A 76 -13.86 24.56 -3.09
CA ALA A 76 -12.87 25.63 -3.22
C ALA A 76 -11.52 25.10 -3.73
N PRO A 77 -10.73 25.92 -4.46
CA PRO A 77 -9.39 25.53 -4.89
C PRO A 77 -8.47 25.37 -3.66
N TRP A 78 -7.66 24.31 -3.66
CA TRP A 78 -6.66 24.04 -2.64
C TRP A 78 -5.26 24.45 -3.14
N ASP A 79 -4.60 25.33 -2.41
CA ASP A 79 -3.24 25.81 -2.66
C ASP A 79 -2.21 25.41 -1.59
N GLY A 80 -2.68 24.75 -0.51
CA GLY A 80 -1.87 24.24 0.58
C GLY A 80 -1.04 23.01 0.23
N ILE A 81 -0.35 22.44 1.20
CA ILE A 81 0.37 21.16 1.06
C ILE A 81 -0.64 20.04 0.87
N VAL A 82 -0.33 19.07 0.02
CA VAL A 82 -1.02 17.76 -0.02
C VAL A 82 -0.20 16.82 0.85
N GLU A 83 -0.79 16.41 1.97
CA GLU A 83 -0.13 15.53 2.92
C GLU A 83 -0.03 14.11 2.37
N HIS A 84 1.01 13.36 2.78
CA HIS A 84 1.20 11.98 2.35
C HIS A 84 1.60 11.10 3.53
N LEU A 85 0.69 10.23 3.95
CA LEU A 85 0.95 9.18 4.93
C LEU A 85 1.15 7.85 4.22
N PHE A 86 2.10 7.05 4.70
CA PHE A 86 2.24 5.69 4.19
C PHE A 86 2.27 4.67 5.32
N PHE A 87 1.87 3.46 5.00
CA PHE A 87 1.75 2.37 5.93
C PHE A 87 2.41 1.11 5.34
N HIS A 88 2.65 0.15 6.19
CA HIS A 88 2.91 -1.25 5.82
C HIS A 88 1.66 -2.10 6.12
N PRO A 89 1.65 -3.41 5.80
CA PRO A 89 0.60 -4.31 6.27
C PRO A 89 0.40 -4.20 7.78
N VAL A 90 -0.86 -4.19 8.23
CA VAL A 90 -1.18 -4.04 9.65
C VAL A 90 -1.10 -5.38 10.38
N VAL A 91 -0.70 -5.34 11.65
CA VAL A 91 -0.72 -6.50 12.54
C VAL A 91 -2.16 -6.81 12.94
N ALA A 92 -2.67 -7.95 12.48
CA ALA A 92 -4.02 -8.42 12.80
C ALA A 92 -4.09 -9.05 14.20
N TYR A 93 -3.05 -9.82 14.58
CA TYR A 93 -2.97 -10.58 15.83
C TYR A 93 -1.68 -10.23 16.58
N PRO A 94 -1.70 -9.23 17.46
CA PRO A 94 -0.53 -8.76 18.19
C PRO A 94 0.19 -9.82 19.00
N GLU A 95 -0.55 -10.82 19.53
CA GLU A 95 0.00 -11.93 20.31
C GLU A 95 0.93 -12.85 19.51
N LEU A 96 0.75 -12.92 18.17
CA LEU A 96 1.64 -13.66 17.27
C LEU A 96 2.78 -12.78 16.76
N ALA A 97 2.53 -11.47 16.57
CA ALA A 97 3.49 -10.53 16.03
C ALA A 97 4.54 -10.11 17.06
N PHE A 98 4.17 -10.09 18.34
CA PHE A 98 5.00 -9.60 19.44
C PHE A 98 5.41 -10.71 20.41
N ASP A 99 5.57 -11.93 19.91
CA ASP A 99 5.90 -13.13 20.68
C ASP A 99 7.37 -13.22 21.10
N GLY A 100 8.23 -12.32 20.61
CA GLY A 100 9.66 -12.23 20.91
C GLY A 100 10.54 -13.07 19.99
N ASP A 101 10.03 -13.52 18.87
CA ASP A 101 10.82 -14.15 17.83
C ASP A 101 11.75 -13.15 17.10
N ALA A 102 12.45 -13.60 16.08
CA ALA A 102 13.41 -12.77 15.34
C ALA A 102 12.75 -11.63 14.52
N GLN A 103 11.44 -11.68 14.26
CA GLN A 103 10.70 -10.67 13.53
C GLN A 103 10.02 -9.65 14.44
N ALA A 104 9.72 -10.02 15.68
CA ALA A 104 8.92 -9.23 16.63
C ALA A 104 9.41 -7.79 16.79
N ASP A 105 10.74 -7.59 16.91
CA ASP A 105 11.34 -6.27 17.07
C ASP A 105 11.11 -5.37 15.83
N GLY A 106 11.30 -5.90 14.63
CA GLY A 106 11.10 -5.17 13.39
C GLY A 106 9.61 -4.88 13.13
N ILE A 107 8.74 -5.83 13.46
CA ILE A 107 7.30 -5.66 13.34
C ILE A 107 6.82 -4.56 14.30
N ASP A 108 7.28 -4.59 15.56
CA ASP A 108 6.93 -3.56 16.56
C ASP A 108 7.46 -2.16 16.18
N ASP A 109 8.60 -2.08 15.50
CA ASP A 109 9.17 -0.80 15.07
C ASP A 109 8.44 -0.21 13.86
N TYR A 110 8.11 -1.02 12.85
CA TYR A 110 7.70 -0.50 11.53
C TYR A 110 6.23 -0.74 11.17
N MET A 111 5.46 -1.44 12.00
CA MET A 111 4.05 -1.72 11.72
C MET A 111 3.14 -1.08 12.76
N VAL A 112 1.91 -0.81 12.37
CA VAL A 112 0.80 -0.51 13.29
C VAL A 112 -0.11 -1.74 13.40
N THR A 113 -0.81 -1.87 14.53
CA THR A 113 -1.85 -2.89 14.67
C THR A 113 -3.12 -2.47 13.94
N ALA A 114 -4.00 -3.42 13.63
CA ALA A 114 -5.30 -3.13 13.03
C ALA A 114 -6.12 -2.16 13.91
N GLY A 115 -6.05 -2.31 15.24
CA GLY A 115 -6.70 -1.40 16.19
C GLY A 115 -6.12 0.03 16.15
N GLU A 116 -4.80 0.17 16.06
CA GLU A 116 -4.14 1.47 15.91
C GLU A 116 -4.45 2.11 14.57
N PHE A 117 -4.46 1.32 13.49
CA PHE A 117 -4.82 1.81 12.16
C PHE A 117 -6.26 2.35 12.11
N THR A 118 -7.22 1.65 12.73
CA THR A 118 -8.60 2.15 12.86
C THR A 118 -8.67 3.51 13.55
N LYS A 119 -7.92 3.68 14.65
CA LYS A 119 -7.85 4.96 15.36
C LYS A 119 -7.20 6.06 14.52
N ILE A 120 -6.15 5.74 13.75
CA ILE A 120 -5.51 6.68 12.83
C ILE A 120 -6.50 7.13 11.76
N LEU A 121 -7.23 6.21 11.11
CA LEU A 121 -8.24 6.54 10.10
C LEU A 121 -9.29 7.49 10.67
N GLN A 122 -9.84 7.18 11.85
CA GLN A 122 -10.83 8.01 12.51
C GLN A 122 -10.28 9.41 12.82
N SER A 123 -9.07 9.50 13.40
CA SER A 123 -8.45 10.79 13.70
C SER A 123 -8.18 11.63 12.47
N VAL A 124 -7.65 11.04 11.39
CA VAL A 124 -7.40 11.75 10.13
C VAL A 124 -8.71 12.30 9.55
N TYR A 125 -9.78 11.50 9.57
CA TYR A 125 -11.11 11.92 9.14
C TYR A 125 -11.67 13.08 10.01
N ASP A 126 -11.60 12.94 11.33
CA ASP A 126 -12.09 13.93 12.31
C ASP A 126 -11.31 15.27 12.20
N ASN A 127 -10.03 15.20 11.83
CA ASN A 127 -9.20 16.38 11.54
C ASN A 127 -9.46 17.01 10.17
N GLY A 128 -10.52 16.57 9.47
CA GLY A 128 -11.05 17.17 8.25
C GLY A 128 -10.24 16.85 6.99
N TYR A 129 -9.47 15.76 6.99
CA TYR A 129 -8.81 15.30 5.77
C TYR A 129 -9.78 14.54 4.86
N VAL A 130 -9.48 14.58 3.56
CA VAL A 130 -10.13 13.79 2.52
C VAL A 130 -9.08 13.14 1.63
N LEU A 131 -9.36 11.92 1.18
CA LEU A 131 -8.46 11.17 0.32
C LEU A 131 -8.43 11.76 -1.09
N VAL A 132 -7.22 11.87 -1.63
CA VAL A 132 -6.95 12.17 -3.04
C VAL A 132 -5.91 11.19 -3.58
N ASP A 133 -5.96 10.86 -4.86
CA ASP A 133 -4.92 10.03 -5.48
C ASP A 133 -3.67 10.86 -5.75
N ILE A 134 -2.50 10.26 -5.57
CA ILE A 134 -1.21 10.91 -5.84
C ILE A 134 -1.07 11.32 -7.32
N GLY A 135 -1.70 10.55 -8.22
CA GLY A 135 -1.74 10.85 -9.66
C GLY A 135 -2.54 12.11 -9.98
N ASP A 136 -3.51 12.48 -9.14
CA ASP A 136 -4.30 13.71 -9.31
C ASP A 136 -3.55 14.97 -8.85
N VAL A 137 -2.53 14.81 -7.99
CA VAL A 137 -1.74 15.95 -7.49
C VAL A 137 -0.81 16.52 -8.56
N TRP A 138 -0.33 15.66 -9.46
CA TRP A 138 0.70 16.01 -10.43
C TRP A 138 0.30 15.60 -11.85
N ARG A 139 0.62 16.44 -12.84
CA ARG A 139 0.55 16.06 -14.26
C ARG A 139 1.81 16.48 -14.99
N GLU A 140 2.10 15.81 -16.09
CA GLU A 140 3.10 16.27 -17.05
C GLU A 140 2.43 17.20 -18.04
N ASP A 141 3.01 18.37 -18.26
CA ASP A 141 2.53 19.38 -19.20
C ASP A 141 3.66 19.76 -20.17
N THR A 142 3.33 20.37 -21.28
CA THR A 142 4.31 20.88 -22.24
C THR A 142 4.56 22.35 -21.98
N GLY A 143 5.82 22.69 -21.62
CA GLY A 143 6.23 24.06 -21.43
C GLY A 143 6.20 24.89 -22.73
N GLU A 144 6.32 26.21 -22.63
CA GLU A 144 6.38 27.14 -23.77
C GLU A 144 7.54 26.83 -24.74
N ASP A 145 8.61 26.21 -24.24
CA ASP A 145 9.77 25.75 -25.00
C ASP A 145 9.57 24.37 -25.66
N GLY A 146 8.38 23.77 -25.53
CA GLY A 146 8.04 22.46 -26.06
C GLY A 146 8.59 21.28 -25.27
N GLN A 147 9.21 21.52 -24.08
CA GLN A 147 9.75 20.45 -23.24
C GLN A 147 8.70 19.97 -22.21
N PRO A 148 8.68 18.66 -21.86
CA PRO A 148 7.80 18.14 -20.84
C PRO A 148 8.20 18.69 -19.46
N ARG A 149 7.22 19.01 -18.64
CA ARG A 149 7.41 19.49 -17.26
C ARG A 149 6.32 18.97 -16.35
N MET A 150 6.71 18.47 -15.19
CA MET A 150 5.75 18.22 -14.14
C MET A 150 5.21 19.55 -13.61
N VAL A 151 3.91 19.62 -13.45
CA VAL A 151 3.20 20.74 -12.83
C VAL A 151 2.25 20.20 -11.75
N ARG A 152 2.01 21.03 -10.74
CA ARG A 152 1.02 20.73 -9.73
C ARG A 152 -0.38 21.07 -10.24
N ASN A 153 -1.32 20.18 -10.04
CA ASN A 153 -2.73 20.44 -10.30
C ASN A 153 -3.34 21.34 -9.20
N THR A 154 -4.31 22.15 -9.58
CA THR A 154 -5.22 22.74 -8.61
C THR A 154 -6.26 21.67 -8.27
N LEU A 155 -6.37 21.32 -6.99
CA LEU A 155 -7.41 20.43 -6.51
C LEU A 155 -8.59 21.28 -6.03
N TYR A 156 -9.80 20.87 -6.33
CA TYR A 156 -11.02 21.51 -5.83
C TYR A 156 -11.63 20.58 -4.78
N LEU A 157 -11.60 21.01 -3.52
CA LEU A 157 -12.00 20.19 -2.36
C LEU A 157 -13.28 20.73 -1.74
N PRO A 158 -14.08 19.90 -1.04
CA PRO A 158 -15.14 20.39 -0.20
C PRO A 158 -14.59 21.45 0.77
N GLU A 159 -15.31 22.58 0.92
CA GLU A 159 -14.83 23.72 1.69
C GLU A 159 -14.52 23.32 3.15
N GLY A 160 -13.35 23.73 3.64
CA GLY A 160 -12.86 23.39 4.98
C GLY A 160 -12.15 22.02 5.08
N LYS A 161 -12.14 21.21 4.02
CA LYS A 161 -11.40 19.95 3.99
C LYS A 161 -9.96 20.13 3.49
N LYS A 162 -9.09 19.19 3.87
CA LYS A 162 -7.66 19.14 3.54
C LYS A 162 -7.33 17.84 2.79
N PRO A 163 -6.48 17.85 1.76
CA PRO A 163 -6.16 16.62 1.03
C PRO A 163 -5.10 15.79 1.73
N VAL A 164 -5.28 14.49 1.73
CA VAL A 164 -4.25 13.52 2.12
C VAL A 164 -4.16 12.39 1.10
N VAL A 165 -2.93 12.04 0.75
CA VAL A 165 -2.60 10.84 -0.02
C VAL A 165 -2.25 9.73 0.96
N PHE A 166 -2.78 8.53 0.72
CA PHE A 166 -2.31 7.32 1.38
C PHE A 166 -1.53 6.45 0.40
N SER A 167 -0.50 5.78 0.89
CA SER A 167 0.16 4.68 0.18
C SER A 167 0.50 3.53 1.14
N TYR A 168 0.61 2.33 0.59
CA TYR A 168 0.94 1.13 1.37
C TYR A 168 2.12 0.44 0.73
N ASP A 169 3.23 0.34 1.48
CA ASP A 169 4.43 -0.35 1.05
C ASP A 169 4.34 -1.85 1.40
N ASP A 170 5.02 -2.70 0.62
CA ASP A 170 5.17 -4.13 0.90
C ASP A 170 3.87 -4.97 0.93
N THR A 171 2.86 -4.57 0.17
CA THR A 171 1.58 -5.30 0.07
C THR A 171 1.69 -6.59 -0.76
N ASN A 172 2.78 -7.32 -0.59
CA ASN A 172 3.09 -8.58 -1.25
C ASN A 172 2.72 -9.79 -0.39
N TYR A 173 2.55 -9.60 0.91
CA TYR A 173 2.24 -10.63 1.90
C TYR A 173 3.30 -11.74 1.89
N TYR A 174 4.43 -11.43 2.53
CA TYR A 174 5.56 -12.35 2.61
C TYR A 174 5.24 -13.60 3.43
N PRO A 175 5.88 -14.75 3.14
CA PRO A 175 5.58 -16.01 3.83
C PRO A 175 5.64 -15.94 5.37
N TYR A 176 6.59 -15.17 5.93
CA TYR A 176 6.72 -15.02 7.38
C TYR A 176 5.53 -14.29 8.03
N MET A 177 4.81 -13.46 7.29
CA MET A 177 3.70 -12.65 7.83
C MET A 177 2.57 -13.53 8.39
N LEU A 178 2.27 -14.67 7.75
CA LEU A 178 1.22 -15.57 8.22
C LEU A 178 1.50 -16.12 9.63
N GLU A 179 2.76 -16.40 9.94
CA GLU A 179 3.18 -16.90 11.25
C GLU A 179 3.31 -15.78 12.29
N ASN A 180 3.43 -14.54 11.83
CA ASN A 180 3.64 -13.36 12.65
C ASN A 180 2.39 -12.47 12.75
N GLY A 181 1.21 -13.05 12.69
CA GLY A 181 -0.04 -12.37 13.04
C GLY A 181 -0.58 -11.39 11.99
N PHE A 182 -0.19 -11.53 10.72
CA PHE A 182 -0.77 -10.78 9.60
C PHE A 182 -1.77 -11.64 8.83
N THR A 183 -2.59 -10.98 8.02
CA THR A 183 -3.27 -11.66 6.90
C THR A 183 -2.25 -11.99 5.81
N TYR A 184 -2.64 -12.80 4.85
CA TYR A 184 -1.67 -13.37 3.91
C TYR A 184 -2.01 -13.14 2.45
N LYS A 185 -3.27 -12.80 2.14
CA LYS A 185 -3.74 -12.73 0.77
C LYS A 185 -4.97 -11.86 0.67
N LEU A 186 -5.05 -11.03 -0.36
CA LEU A 186 -6.31 -10.40 -0.73
C LEU A 186 -7.17 -11.36 -1.57
N ILE A 187 -8.46 -11.33 -1.31
CA ILE A 187 -9.47 -12.10 -2.04
C ILE A 187 -10.69 -11.23 -2.30
N ILE A 188 -11.57 -11.68 -3.17
CA ILE A 188 -12.95 -11.17 -3.24
C ILE A 188 -13.80 -12.05 -2.31
N GLY A 189 -14.43 -11.43 -1.31
CA GLY A 189 -15.33 -12.09 -0.36
C GLY A 189 -16.66 -12.51 -1.02
N ASP A 190 -17.48 -13.22 -0.26
CA ASP A 190 -18.80 -13.67 -0.73
C ASP A 190 -19.74 -12.51 -1.07
N ASP A 191 -19.50 -11.34 -0.51
CA ASP A 191 -20.21 -10.08 -0.78
C ASP A 191 -19.69 -9.33 -2.04
N GLY A 192 -18.75 -9.92 -2.77
CA GLY A 192 -18.12 -9.33 -3.96
C GLY A 192 -17.11 -8.22 -3.68
N LYS A 193 -16.76 -7.95 -2.41
CA LYS A 193 -15.83 -6.91 -2.02
C LYS A 193 -14.44 -7.46 -1.70
N ILE A 194 -13.43 -6.59 -1.72
CA ILE A 194 -12.09 -6.96 -1.27
C ILE A 194 -12.12 -7.30 0.22
N ALA A 195 -11.58 -8.46 0.53
CA ALA A 195 -11.34 -8.97 1.88
C ALA A 195 -9.93 -9.55 1.97
N SER A 196 -9.45 -9.81 3.16
CA SER A 196 -8.20 -10.52 3.39
C SER A 196 -8.44 -11.93 3.90
N TRP A 197 -7.58 -12.86 3.48
CA TRP A 197 -7.50 -14.21 4.01
C TRP A 197 -6.25 -14.36 4.86
N GLY A 198 -6.38 -15.07 5.97
CA GLY A 198 -5.28 -15.41 6.86
C GLY A 198 -5.66 -16.54 7.81
N LYS A 199 -4.92 -16.65 8.91
CA LYS A 199 -5.20 -17.59 9.98
C LYS A 199 -5.27 -16.89 11.32
N ASP A 200 -6.22 -17.32 12.16
CA ASP A 200 -6.28 -16.88 13.55
C ASP A 200 -5.15 -17.52 14.39
N PRO A 201 -4.95 -17.09 15.66
CA PRO A 201 -3.93 -17.68 16.53
C PRO A 201 -4.12 -19.15 16.85
N GLN A 202 -5.29 -19.71 16.57
CA GLN A 202 -5.60 -21.14 16.71
C GLN A 202 -5.34 -21.92 15.42
N GLY A 203 -4.94 -21.23 14.33
CA GLY A 203 -4.65 -21.82 13.03
C GLY A 203 -5.88 -22.04 12.13
N ASN A 204 -7.05 -21.53 12.53
CA ASN A 204 -8.25 -21.59 11.68
C ASN A 204 -8.15 -20.54 10.57
N GLU A 205 -8.66 -20.88 9.39
CA GLU A 205 -8.77 -19.93 8.29
C GLU A 205 -9.79 -18.84 8.60
N VAL A 206 -9.44 -17.59 8.31
CA VAL A 206 -10.28 -16.41 8.52
C VAL A 206 -10.31 -15.57 7.25
N VAL A 207 -11.52 -15.19 6.84
CA VAL A 207 -11.75 -14.16 5.84
C VAL A 207 -12.33 -12.95 6.55
N SER A 208 -11.72 -11.77 6.37
CA SER A 208 -12.13 -10.58 7.11
C SER A 208 -11.87 -9.29 6.34
N ARG A 209 -12.67 -8.28 6.65
CA ARG A 209 -12.45 -6.90 6.21
C ARG A 209 -11.93 -5.99 7.35
N ASP A 210 -11.60 -6.57 8.51
CA ASP A 210 -11.16 -5.84 9.71
C ASP A 210 -9.71 -6.20 10.14
N LEU A 211 -9.01 -7.00 9.35
CA LEU A 211 -7.70 -7.54 9.72
C LEU A 211 -6.56 -7.14 8.75
N ASP A 212 -6.86 -6.29 7.78
CA ASP A 212 -5.89 -5.81 6.79
C ASP A 212 -6.21 -4.37 6.40
N ALA A 213 -5.17 -3.54 6.26
CA ALA A 213 -5.32 -2.11 5.99
C ALA A 213 -6.15 -1.81 4.73
N ILE A 214 -6.06 -2.67 3.69
CA ILE A 214 -6.74 -2.46 2.41
C ILE A 214 -8.25 -2.61 2.57
N PRO A 215 -8.81 -3.77 2.97
CA PRO A 215 -10.25 -3.89 3.19
C PRO A 215 -10.76 -3.03 4.36
N MET A 216 -9.92 -2.71 5.37
CA MET A 216 -10.30 -1.79 6.45
C MET A 216 -10.54 -0.37 5.91
N LEU A 217 -9.68 0.14 5.02
CA LEU A 217 -9.89 1.44 4.39
C LEU A 217 -11.14 1.44 3.50
N ASP A 218 -11.37 0.37 2.73
CA ASP A 218 -12.60 0.21 1.94
C ASP A 218 -13.84 0.30 2.82
N LYS A 219 -13.87 -0.44 3.94
CA LYS A 219 -14.97 -0.42 4.89
C LYS A 219 -15.15 0.95 5.54
N PHE A 220 -14.04 1.59 5.94
CA PHE A 220 -14.09 2.94 6.54
C PHE A 220 -14.68 3.97 5.56
N VAL A 221 -14.32 3.92 4.28
CA VAL A 221 -14.90 4.81 3.26
C VAL A 221 -16.36 4.48 2.97
N GLU A 222 -16.79 3.23 3.04
CA GLU A 222 -18.22 2.86 2.97
C GLU A 222 -19.04 3.47 4.13
N GLU A 223 -18.47 3.51 5.32
CA GLU A 223 -19.08 4.11 6.52
C GLU A 223 -18.98 5.64 6.52
N HIS A 224 -17.96 6.20 5.89
CA HIS A 224 -17.65 7.63 5.79
C HIS A 224 -17.39 8.05 4.34
N PRO A 225 -18.40 8.07 3.46
CA PRO A 225 -18.19 8.34 2.03
C PRO A 225 -17.60 9.73 1.75
N ASP A 226 -17.80 10.70 2.62
CA ASP A 226 -17.22 12.03 2.53
C ASP A 226 -15.72 12.08 2.89
N PHE A 227 -15.14 10.98 3.41
CA PHE A 227 -13.69 10.82 3.53
C PHE A 227 -13.02 10.62 2.17
N SER A 228 -13.74 10.04 1.20
CA SER A 228 -13.27 9.85 -0.17
C SER A 228 -14.25 10.46 -1.19
N PRO A 229 -14.39 11.79 -1.22
CA PRO A 229 -15.40 12.46 -2.06
C PRO A 229 -15.13 12.34 -3.56
N PHE A 230 -13.96 11.83 -3.94
CA PHE A 230 -13.54 11.59 -5.32
C PHE A 230 -13.45 10.08 -5.65
N GLY A 231 -13.76 9.22 -4.71
CA GLY A 231 -13.62 7.77 -4.87
C GLY A 231 -12.16 7.28 -4.77
N ALA A 232 -11.19 8.16 -4.54
CA ALA A 232 -9.79 7.77 -4.34
C ALA A 232 -9.61 7.00 -3.03
N LYS A 233 -8.75 5.98 -3.04
CA LYS A 233 -8.35 5.24 -1.83
C LYS A 233 -6.87 5.48 -1.50
N ALA A 234 -6.00 4.61 -1.98
CA ALA A 234 -4.57 4.73 -1.76
C ALA A 234 -3.78 4.13 -2.92
N SER A 235 -2.46 4.36 -2.91
CA SER A 235 -1.54 3.77 -3.87
C SER A 235 -0.81 2.58 -3.24
N LEU A 236 -0.89 1.40 -3.86
CA LEU A 236 -0.20 0.19 -3.42
C LEU A 236 1.20 0.13 -4.04
N SER A 237 2.20 0.22 -3.19
CA SER A 237 3.61 0.21 -3.56
C SER A 237 4.12 -1.23 -3.56
N LEU A 238 4.17 -1.84 -4.76
CA LEU A 238 4.42 -3.27 -4.92
C LEU A 238 5.89 -3.58 -5.21
N THR A 239 6.44 -4.52 -4.47
CA THR A 239 7.63 -5.28 -4.88
C THR A 239 7.22 -6.45 -5.79
N GLY A 240 8.19 -7.27 -6.24
CA GLY A 240 7.88 -8.40 -7.11
C GLY A 240 8.44 -9.74 -6.64
N TYR A 241 9.47 -9.73 -5.77
CA TYR A 241 10.27 -10.92 -5.47
C TYR A 241 9.54 -12.06 -4.71
N CYS A 242 8.37 -11.76 -4.14
CA CYS A 242 7.47 -12.76 -3.56
C CYS A 242 6.07 -12.72 -4.19
N GLY A 243 5.95 -12.21 -5.41
CA GLY A 243 4.66 -11.99 -6.08
C GLY A 243 3.98 -10.72 -5.59
N ILE A 244 2.67 -10.61 -5.76
CA ILE A 244 1.87 -9.44 -5.38
C ILE A 244 0.56 -9.85 -4.71
N LEU A 245 0.10 -9.05 -3.74
CA LEU A 245 -1.21 -9.19 -3.08
C LEU A 245 -1.47 -10.59 -2.48
N GLY A 246 -0.39 -11.32 -2.13
CA GLY A 246 -0.44 -12.68 -1.60
C GLY A 246 -0.40 -13.79 -2.65
N TYR A 247 -0.37 -13.44 -3.94
CA TYR A 247 -0.27 -14.35 -5.07
C TYR A 247 1.19 -14.50 -5.53
N ARG A 248 1.66 -15.74 -5.70
CA ARG A 248 3.07 -16.04 -6.05
C ARG A 248 3.28 -15.94 -7.57
N THR A 249 3.29 -14.70 -8.06
CA THR A 249 3.33 -14.36 -9.50
C THR A 249 4.73 -14.21 -10.08
N GLN A 250 5.77 -14.29 -9.23
CA GLN A 250 7.18 -14.07 -9.59
C GLN A 250 7.80 -15.28 -10.28
N THR A 251 8.87 -15.02 -11.04
CA THR A 251 9.78 -16.09 -11.50
C THR A 251 10.79 -16.42 -10.41
N GLU A 252 11.08 -17.70 -10.26
CA GLU A 252 12.14 -18.20 -9.36
C GLU A 252 13.41 -18.52 -10.15
N LYS A 253 14.57 -18.11 -9.62
CA LYS A 253 15.86 -18.44 -10.24
C LYS A 253 16.23 -19.90 -10.02
N GLU A 254 15.84 -20.44 -8.89
CA GLU A 254 16.25 -21.74 -8.36
C GLU A 254 15.32 -22.86 -8.81
N ASP A 255 14.07 -22.54 -9.15
CA ASP A 255 13.10 -23.47 -9.68
C ASP A 255 12.52 -22.97 -11.01
N GLN A 256 13.02 -23.56 -12.10
CA GLN A 256 12.54 -23.34 -13.47
C GLN A 256 11.78 -24.56 -14.02
N SER A 257 11.23 -25.38 -13.13
CA SER A 257 10.42 -26.52 -13.51
C SER A 257 9.12 -26.10 -14.23
N ALA A 258 8.59 -26.99 -15.06
CA ALA A 258 7.32 -26.76 -15.72
C ALA A 258 6.17 -26.65 -14.70
N GLU A 259 6.26 -27.35 -13.58
CA GLU A 259 5.27 -27.29 -12.48
C GLU A 259 5.28 -25.90 -11.81
N HIS A 260 6.48 -25.33 -11.54
CA HIS A 260 6.59 -24.00 -10.99
C HIS A 260 5.97 -22.96 -11.94
N GLU A 261 6.29 -23.03 -13.24
CA GLU A 261 5.76 -22.10 -14.25
C GLU A 261 4.23 -22.23 -14.37
N GLU A 262 3.68 -23.44 -14.35
CA GLU A 262 2.21 -23.66 -14.34
C GLU A 262 1.54 -23.06 -13.10
N ASN A 263 2.14 -23.23 -11.93
CA ASN A 263 1.67 -22.63 -10.68
C ASN A 263 1.70 -21.10 -10.76
N ARG A 264 2.82 -20.56 -11.22
CA ARG A 264 2.98 -19.11 -11.43
C ARG A 264 1.90 -18.55 -12.36
N GLN A 265 1.60 -19.23 -13.46
CA GLN A 265 0.57 -18.79 -14.39
C GLN A 265 -0.83 -18.82 -13.74
N ARG A 266 -1.14 -19.86 -12.94
CA ARG A 266 -2.41 -19.91 -12.18
C ARG A 266 -2.53 -18.73 -11.21
N GLU A 267 -1.47 -18.43 -10.46
CA GLU A 267 -1.45 -17.31 -9.52
C GLU A 267 -1.60 -15.96 -10.25
N ARG A 268 -0.97 -15.81 -11.43
CA ARG A 268 -1.11 -14.63 -12.28
C ARG A 268 -2.54 -14.44 -12.80
N GLU A 269 -3.22 -15.51 -13.18
CA GLU A 269 -4.65 -15.43 -13.58
C GLU A 269 -5.55 -15.16 -12.37
N ALA A 270 -5.28 -15.78 -11.23
CA ALA A 270 -6.08 -15.63 -10.02
C ALA A 270 -6.02 -14.23 -9.40
N VAL A 271 -4.92 -13.50 -9.57
CA VAL A 271 -4.78 -12.13 -9.02
C VAL A 271 -5.49 -11.06 -9.87
N LYS A 272 -5.75 -11.32 -11.15
CA LYS A 272 -6.34 -10.33 -12.06
C LYS A 272 -7.66 -9.74 -11.57
N PRO A 273 -8.67 -10.54 -11.17
CA PRO A 273 -9.92 -9.98 -10.67
C PRO A 273 -9.73 -9.12 -9.40
N ILE A 274 -8.73 -9.44 -8.56
CA ILE A 274 -8.39 -8.62 -7.39
C ILE A 274 -7.85 -7.24 -7.84
N ILE A 275 -6.94 -7.23 -8.81
CA ILE A 275 -6.39 -5.99 -9.37
C ILE A 275 -7.50 -5.15 -10.04
N GLU A 276 -8.39 -5.79 -10.78
CA GLU A 276 -9.51 -5.11 -11.46
C GLU A 276 -10.46 -4.49 -10.44
N GLU A 277 -10.80 -5.22 -9.37
CA GLU A 277 -11.67 -4.72 -8.31
C GLU A 277 -11.01 -3.57 -7.53
N LEU A 278 -9.73 -3.68 -7.17
CA LEU A 278 -8.98 -2.60 -6.55
C LEU A 278 -9.01 -1.33 -7.41
N LYS A 279 -8.70 -1.44 -8.71
CA LYS A 279 -8.76 -0.30 -9.64
C LYS A 279 -10.17 0.29 -9.74
N ARG A 280 -11.17 -0.56 -9.84
CA ARG A 280 -12.58 -0.16 -9.93
C ARG A 280 -13.02 0.64 -8.71
N THR A 281 -12.44 0.36 -7.55
CA THR A 281 -12.79 0.98 -6.27
C THR A 281 -11.81 2.05 -5.80
N GLY A 282 -10.99 2.61 -6.72
CA GLY A 282 -10.18 3.81 -6.46
C GLY A 282 -8.78 3.56 -5.90
N TRP A 283 -8.30 2.31 -5.95
CA TRP A 283 -6.92 2.00 -5.63
C TRP A 283 -6.01 2.17 -6.85
N THR A 284 -4.80 2.65 -6.62
CA THR A 284 -3.76 2.79 -7.65
C THR A 284 -2.51 2.00 -7.28
N PHE A 285 -1.55 1.92 -8.20
CA PHE A 285 -0.35 1.11 -8.02
C PHE A 285 0.90 1.91 -8.31
N GLY A 286 1.93 1.68 -7.48
CA GLY A 286 3.27 2.22 -7.66
C GLY A 286 4.33 1.14 -7.60
N SER A 287 5.54 1.45 -8.06
CA SER A 287 6.68 0.56 -7.95
C SER A 287 7.38 0.72 -6.61
N HIS A 288 7.75 -0.42 -5.99
CA HIS A 288 8.64 -0.45 -4.84
C HIS A 288 9.92 -1.23 -5.15
N THR A 289 10.38 -1.16 -6.40
CA THR A 289 11.40 -2.00 -7.03
C THR A 289 11.01 -3.50 -7.02
N TRP A 290 11.60 -4.33 -7.88
CA TRP A 290 11.25 -5.75 -7.88
C TRP A 290 11.75 -6.45 -6.61
N GLY A 291 12.98 -6.23 -6.24
CA GLY A 291 13.68 -6.93 -5.16
C GLY A 291 13.77 -6.15 -3.85
N HIS A 292 12.95 -5.10 -3.64
CA HIS A 292 13.04 -4.21 -2.47
C HIS A 292 14.48 -3.72 -2.24
N ILE A 293 15.16 -3.32 -3.33
CA ILE A 293 16.59 -2.99 -3.31
C ILE A 293 16.85 -1.59 -2.76
N ASN A 294 17.90 -1.44 -1.98
CA ASN A 294 18.35 -0.12 -1.53
C ASN A 294 19.07 0.61 -2.67
N LEU A 295 18.38 1.57 -3.29
CA LEU A 295 18.88 2.29 -4.48
C LEU A 295 20.12 3.14 -4.21
N ALA A 296 20.36 3.56 -2.97
CA ALA A 296 21.56 4.28 -2.58
C ALA A 296 22.83 3.42 -2.60
N LYS A 297 22.67 2.07 -2.49
CA LYS A 297 23.78 1.12 -2.33
C LYS A 297 24.00 0.22 -3.52
N LYS A 298 23.08 0.21 -4.49
CA LYS A 298 23.16 -0.70 -5.64
C LYS A 298 23.75 0.00 -6.84
N PRO A 299 24.60 -0.71 -7.63
CA PRO A 299 25.10 -0.16 -8.89
C PRO A 299 23.99 -0.09 -9.94
N LEU A 300 24.14 0.82 -10.90
CA LEU A 300 23.19 1.08 -11.98
C LEU A 300 22.72 -0.20 -12.70
N GLU A 301 23.62 -1.12 -13.00
CA GLU A 301 23.25 -2.36 -13.71
C GLU A 301 22.33 -3.28 -12.88
N THR A 302 22.47 -3.28 -11.55
CA THR A 302 21.54 -3.99 -10.67
C THR A 302 20.17 -3.32 -10.68
N VAL A 303 20.15 -1.99 -10.65
CA VAL A 303 18.89 -1.22 -10.69
C VAL A 303 18.17 -1.41 -12.02
N LYS A 304 18.89 -1.45 -13.14
CA LYS A 304 18.33 -1.73 -14.45
C LYS A 304 17.63 -3.11 -14.48
N ALA A 305 18.37 -4.16 -14.10
CA ALA A 305 17.82 -5.51 -14.08
C ALA A 305 16.60 -5.66 -13.15
N ASP A 306 16.62 -5.00 -12.00
CA ASP A 306 15.52 -4.99 -11.04
C ASP A 306 14.29 -4.25 -11.60
N THR A 307 14.50 -3.07 -12.18
CA THR A 307 13.43 -2.24 -12.76
C THR A 307 12.80 -2.95 -13.98
N GLU A 308 13.59 -3.50 -14.87
CA GLU A 308 13.11 -4.25 -16.03
C GLU A 308 12.26 -5.45 -15.57
N LYS A 309 12.73 -6.15 -14.54
CA LYS A 309 11.99 -7.27 -13.94
C LYS A 309 10.68 -6.83 -13.29
N TRP A 310 10.66 -5.69 -12.59
CA TRP A 310 9.42 -5.13 -12.05
C TRP A 310 8.42 -4.82 -13.18
N ILE A 311 8.86 -4.17 -14.24
CA ILE A 311 8.01 -3.82 -15.39
C ILE A 311 7.41 -5.08 -16.04
N ASP A 312 8.22 -6.14 -16.18
CA ASP A 312 7.81 -7.40 -16.82
C ASP A 312 6.87 -8.21 -15.91
N GLU A 313 7.20 -8.40 -14.66
CA GLU A 313 6.46 -9.30 -13.76
C GLU A 313 5.29 -8.62 -13.03
N VAL A 314 5.48 -7.40 -12.54
CA VAL A 314 4.44 -6.65 -11.80
C VAL A 314 3.71 -5.70 -12.73
N GLY A 315 4.42 -4.87 -13.47
CA GLY A 315 3.84 -3.92 -14.40
C GLY A 315 2.95 -4.55 -15.47
N SER A 316 3.26 -5.77 -15.92
CA SER A 316 2.40 -6.53 -16.84
C SER A 316 1.05 -6.95 -16.25
N LEU A 317 0.91 -6.96 -14.92
CA LEU A 317 -0.35 -7.25 -14.22
C LEU A 317 -1.10 -5.98 -13.83
N VAL A 318 -0.41 -5.04 -13.18
CA VAL A 318 -1.05 -3.84 -12.64
C VAL A 318 -1.07 -2.65 -13.62
N GLY A 319 -0.32 -2.74 -14.72
CA GLY A 319 -0.12 -1.64 -15.65
C GLY A 319 1.14 -0.83 -15.32
N ARG A 320 1.48 0.08 -16.24
CA ARG A 320 2.58 1.02 -16.00
C ARG A 320 2.15 2.10 -15.04
N THR A 321 3.08 2.53 -14.18
CA THR A 321 2.89 3.61 -13.22
C THR A 321 3.99 4.65 -13.37
N PRO A 322 3.70 5.95 -13.22
CA PRO A 322 4.72 6.98 -13.13
C PRO A 322 5.31 7.13 -11.71
N ILE A 323 4.87 6.32 -10.74
CA ILE A 323 5.20 6.50 -9.33
C ILE A 323 6.19 5.43 -8.88
N LEU A 324 7.30 5.88 -8.29
CA LEU A 324 8.31 5.03 -7.65
C LEU A 324 8.44 5.42 -6.18
N TYR A 325 8.16 4.49 -5.30
CA TYR A 325 8.39 4.57 -3.87
C TYR A 325 9.74 3.93 -3.55
N TYR A 326 10.64 4.67 -2.90
CA TYR A 326 11.98 4.17 -2.62
C TYR A 326 11.99 3.20 -1.44
N PRO A 327 12.42 1.93 -1.64
CA PRO A 327 12.64 1.02 -0.52
C PRO A 327 13.58 1.63 0.53
N HIS A 328 13.25 1.45 1.79
CA HIS A 328 13.98 2.03 2.93
C HIS A 328 14.04 3.57 2.91
N GLY A 329 13.25 4.27 2.12
CA GLY A 329 13.39 5.70 1.87
C GLY A 329 14.70 6.09 1.20
N ALA A 330 15.49 5.12 0.72
CA ALA A 330 16.84 5.33 0.21
C ALA A 330 16.84 5.91 -1.20
N ARG A 331 17.24 7.17 -1.31
CA ARG A 331 17.38 7.86 -2.60
C ARG A 331 18.51 7.23 -3.43
N PRO A 332 18.39 7.20 -4.76
CA PRO A 332 19.43 6.61 -5.63
C PRO A 332 20.77 7.35 -5.54
N ASP A 333 21.79 6.74 -6.14
CA ASP A 333 23.11 7.33 -6.33
C ASP A 333 23.80 7.76 -5.01
N GLY A 334 23.73 6.89 -3.97
CA GLY A 334 24.40 7.13 -2.69
C GLY A 334 23.68 8.12 -1.79
N ASP A 335 22.34 8.09 -1.78
CA ASP A 335 21.48 9.05 -1.09
C ASP A 335 21.60 10.48 -1.68
N ASP A 336 21.75 10.57 -2.99
CA ASP A 336 21.74 11.86 -3.72
C ASP A 336 20.42 12.61 -3.49
N VAL A 337 20.43 13.53 -2.53
CA VAL A 337 19.24 14.35 -2.19
C VAL A 337 18.82 15.29 -3.33
N GLN A 338 19.71 15.56 -4.27
CA GLN A 338 19.41 16.36 -5.47
C GLN A 338 18.82 15.51 -6.58
N GLN A 339 18.99 14.18 -6.50
CA GLN A 339 18.52 13.23 -7.50
C GLN A 339 18.93 13.63 -8.92
N THR A 340 20.23 13.66 -9.14
CA THR A 340 20.85 14.08 -10.39
C THR A 340 21.72 13.00 -11.03
N GLY A 341 21.91 11.88 -10.31
CA GLY A 341 22.82 10.81 -10.71
C GLY A 341 22.26 9.89 -11.81
N PRO A 342 23.09 8.95 -12.28
CA PRO A 342 22.76 8.08 -13.41
C PRO A 342 21.61 7.09 -13.10
N ILE A 343 21.43 6.69 -11.84
CA ILE A 343 20.32 5.80 -11.47
C ILE A 343 19.00 6.57 -11.55
N PHE A 344 18.95 7.78 -10.99
CA PHE A 344 17.75 8.61 -11.09
C PHE A 344 17.39 8.90 -12.54
N GLN A 345 18.37 9.26 -13.38
CA GLN A 345 18.15 9.51 -14.80
C GLN A 345 17.58 8.26 -15.51
N TYR A 346 18.16 7.09 -15.25
CA TYR A 346 17.66 5.83 -15.82
C TYR A 346 16.20 5.57 -15.43
N LEU A 347 15.86 5.72 -14.14
CA LEU A 347 14.51 5.51 -13.66
C LEU A 347 13.52 6.49 -14.30
N HIS A 348 13.92 7.75 -14.46
CA HIS A 348 13.14 8.73 -15.20
C HIS A 348 12.92 8.32 -16.67
N ASP A 349 13.94 7.81 -17.34
CA ASP A 349 13.88 7.34 -18.72
C ASP A 349 12.97 6.10 -18.88
N GLN A 350 12.77 5.32 -17.78
CA GLN A 350 11.79 4.23 -17.74
C GLN A 350 10.33 4.71 -17.59
N GLY A 351 10.12 6.00 -17.42
CA GLY A 351 8.79 6.61 -17.33
C GLY A 351 8.33 6.98 -15.92
N PHE A 352 9.17 6.80 -14.90
CA PHE A 352 8.85 7.33 -13.57
C PHE A 352 8.94 8.85 -13.56
N ARG A 353 7.99 9.48 -12.87
CA ARG A 353 7.84 10.94 -12.79
C ARG A 353 7.72 11.42 -11.35
N VAL A 354 7.15 10.61 -10.46
CA VAL A 354 6.98 10.90 -9.03
C VAL A 354 7.85 9.94 -8.24
N PHE A 355 8.78 10.49 -7.48
CA PHE A 355 9.79 9.76 -6.72
C PHE A 355 9.59 10.05 -5.24
N ALA A 356 9.05 9.07 -4.50
CA ALA A 356 8.67 9.24 -3.12
C ALA A 356 9.63 8.52 -2.16
N SER A 357 10.18 9.29 -1.25
CA SER A 357 11.06 8.84 -0.16
C SER A 357 10.31 8.86 1.18
N VAL A 358 11.04 8.79 2.28
CA VAL A 358 10.55 8.93 3.64
C VAL A 358 11.18 10.19 4.26
N GLY A 359 10.39 10.96 4.98
CA GLY A 359 10.82 12.19 5.62
C GLY A 359 10.08 12.48 6.92
N ILE A 360 10.27 13.69 7.43
CA ILE A 360 9.64 14.23 8.64
C ILE A 360 8.50 15.20 8.32
N SER A 361 8.18 15.36 7.05
CA SER A 361 7.07 16.17 6.54
C SER A 361 6.73 15.70 5.12
N SER A 362 5.52 16.01 4.66
CA SER A 362 5.06 15.75 3.29
C SER A 362 5.69 16.75 2.30
N TYR A 363 7.01 16.76 2.25
CA TYR A 363 7.74 17.63 1.35
C TYR A 363 7.55 17.21 -0.11
N SER A 364 7.42 18.20 -0.99
CA SER A 364 7.44 17.94 -2.44
C SER A 364 8.17 19.07 -3.19
N LYS A 365 8.84 18.69 -4.27
CA LYS A 365 9.57 19.62 -5.14
C LYS A 365 9.51 19.17 -6.59
N ILE A 366 9.05 20.06 -7.46
CA ILE A 366 9.19 19.87 -8.90
C ILE A 366 10.65 20.15 -9.29
N LYS A 367 11.26 19.20 -10.02
CA LYS A 367 12.55 19.39 -10.67
C LYS A 367 12.32 20.01 -12.04
N SER A 368 12.69 21.29 -12.19
CA SER A 368 12.51 22.04 -13.43
C SER A 368 13.51 21.70 -14.53
N ASP A 369 14.64 21.07 -14.17
CA ASP A 369 15.69 20.60 -15.08
C ASP A 369 15.35 19.28 -15.77
N ILE A 370 14.40 18.56 -15.23
CA ILE A 370 13.88 17.30 -15.74
C ILE A 370 12.42 17.16 -15.31
N SER A 371 11.58 16.59 -16.15
CA SER A 371 10.14 16.43 -15.83
C SER A 371 9.92 15.40 -14.71
N ALA A 372 10.13 15.81 -13.45
CA ALA A 372 10.01 14.96 -12.28
C ALA A 372 9.55 15.71 -11.04
N VAL A 373 8.91 14.98 -10.12
CA VAL A 373 8.61 15.40 -8.75
C VAL A 373 9.36 14.50 -7.78
N ILE A 374 10.04 15.08 -6.83
CA ILE A 374 10.57 14.37 -5.65
C ILE A 374 9.72 14.74 -4.44
N CYS A 375 9.36 13.76 -3.63
CA CYS A 375 8.56 13.99 -2.44
C CYS A 375 8.98 13.08 -1.29
N ASP A 376 8.60 13.47 -0.08
CA ASP A 376 8.76 12.68 1.14
C ASP A 376 7.38 12.37 1.72
N ARG A 377 7.30 11.23 2.41
CA ARG A 377 6.11 10.71 3.05
C ARG A 377 6.37 10.54 4.54
N LEU A 378 5.32 10.67 5.34
CA LEU A 378 5.32 10.41 6.78
C LEU A 378 4.88 8.97 7.05
N HIS A 379 5.55 8.28 7.97
CA HIS A 379 5.27 6.90 8.33
C HIS A 379 4.71 6.79 9.75
N PRO A 380 3.39 6.63 9.94
CA PRO A 380 2.83 6.20 11.21
C PRO A 380 3.25 4.76 11.52
N ASP A 381 4.10 4.56 12.52
CA ASP A 381 4.64 3.27 12.92
C ASP A 381 4.95 3.21 14.42
N GLY A 382 5.39 2.05 14.91
CA GLY A 382 5.71 1.91 16.32
C GLY A 382 6.84 2.82 16.80
N THR A 383 7.80 3.17 15.93
CA THR A 383 8.91 4.08 16.30
C THR A 383 8.43 5.53 16.45
N THR A 384 7.54 5.96 15.59
CA THR A 384 6.97 7.31 15.60
C THR A 384 5.92 7.47 16.68
N LEU A 385 5.07 6.45 16.90
CA LEU A 385 4.09 6.46 18.00
C LEU A 385 4.75 6.50 19.39
N ARG A 386 5.96 5.96 19.55
CA ARG A 386 6.77 6.07 20.78
C ARG A 386 7.81 7.18 20.72
N GLY A 387 7.77 8.03 19.72
CA GLY A 387 8.75 9.08 19.48
C GLY A 387 8.87 10.11 20.61
N SER A 388 9.87 10.97 20.52
CA SER A 388 9.95 12.16 21.39
C SER A 388 8.84 13.17 21.03
N GLU A 389 8.65 14.19 21.88
CA GLU A 389 7.72 15.30 21.60
C GLU A 389 7.99 15.94 20.21
N GLU A 390 9.25 16.04 19.80
CA GLU A 390 9.61 16.53 18.48
C GLU A 390 9.05 15.62 17.38
N VAL A 391 9.19 14.30 17.53
CA VAL A 391 8.65 13.32 16.56
C VAL A 391 7.12 13.36 16.54
N LEU A 392 6.49 13.41 17.71
CA LEU A 392 5.04 13.48 17.79
C LEU A 392 4.49 14.74 17.10
N SER A 393 5.21 15.87 17.19
CA SER A 393 4.79 17.12 16.56
C SER A 393 4.69 17.04 15.02
N TRP A 394 5.37 16.10 14.38
CA TRP A 394 5.23 15.87 12.93
C TRP A 394 3.88 15.32 12.52
N TYR A 395 3.18 14.65 13.48
CA TYR A 395 1.93 13.94 13.25
C TYR A 395 0.72 14.61 13.90
N GLU A 396 0.92 15.64 14.78
CA GLU A 396 -0.16 16.26 15.58
C GLU A 396 -1.33 16.81 14.76
N GLN A 397 -1.08 17.16 13.49
CA GLN A 397 -2.13 17.60 12.59
C GLN A 397 -3.06 16.47 12.13
N PHE A 398 -2.62 15.20 12.24
CA PHE A 398 -3.33 14.01 11.84
C PHE A 398 -3.96 13.29 13.03
N TYR A 399 -3.20 13.12 14.11
CA TYR A 399 -3.60 12.40 15.31
C TYR A 399 -2.70 12.73 16.52
N ASP A 400 -3.18 12.45 17.73
CA ASP A 400 -2.33 12.36 18.92
C ASP A 400 -1.82 10.91 19.08
N ALA A 401 -0.52 10.71 18.93
CA ALA A 401 0.10 9.39 19.04
C ALA A 401 -0.16 8.69 20.39
N ARG A 402 -0.41 9.47 21.47
CA ARG A 402 -0.70 8.97 22.81
C ARG A 402 -2.07 8.27 22.89
N GLU A 403 -3.03 8.70 22.04
CA GLU A 403 -4.35 8.10 21.93
C GLU A 403 -4.38 6.91 20.97
N ILE A 404 -3.44 6.89 19.99
CA ILE A 404 -3.34 5.85 18.98
C ILE A 404 -2.71 4.58 19.54
N ILE A 405 -1.51 4.72 20.14
CA ILE A 405 -0.66 3.58 20.51
C ILE A 405 -1.33 2.67 21.53
N ASP A 406 -1.25 1.37 21.30
CA ASP A 406 -1.74 0.34 22.21
C ASP A 406 -0.58 -0.25 23.06
N LEU A 407 -0.25 0.41 24.15
CA LEU A 407 0.81 -0.01 25.06
C LEU A 407 0.48 -1.29 25.88
N GLU A 408 -0.76 -1.78 25.80
CA GLU A 408 -1.15 -3.02 26.48
C GLU A 408 -0.74 -4.25 25.65
N THR A 409 -0.87 -4.16 24.34
CA THR A 409 -0.57 -5.26 23.42
C THR A 409 0.87 -5.23 22.88
N ARG A 410 1.45 -4.04 22.76
CA ARG A 410 2.82 -3.87 22.26
C ARG A 410 3.89 -4.29 23.28
N PRO A 411 5.10 -4.71 22.85
CA PRO A 411 6.23 -4.95 23.72
C PRO A 411 6.54 -3.74 24.61
N LYS A 412 6.93 -4.00 25.85
CA LYS A 412 7.31 -2.95 26.81
C LYS A 412 8.67 -2.37 26.42
N ARG A 413 8.64 -1.33 25.64
CA ARG A 413 9.80 -0.54 25.22
C ARG A 413 9.68 0.89 25.71
N GLU A 414 10.79 1.62 25.64
CA GLU A 414 10.84 3.04 26.01
C GLU A 414 9.86 3.87 25.15
N VAL A 415 9.06 4.66 25.83
CA VAL A 415 8.17 5.66 25.27
C VAL A 415 8.77 7.03 25.55
N ARG A 416 9.27 7.72 24.53
CA ARG A 416 10.15 8.88 24.70
C ARG A 416 9.44 10.21 24.97
N TRP A 417 8.11 10.20 24.92
CA TRP A 417 7.26 11.33 25.31
C TRP A 417 6.71 11.22 26.75
N GLN A 418 7.04 10.16 27.49
CA GLN A 418 6.68 9.96 28.91
C GLN A 418 7.74 10.55 29.84
#